data_90ea9b764264fd7302cc85c5916b3f4e
#
_entry.id   90ea9b764264fd7302cc85c5916b3f4e
#
_cell.length_a   1.000
_cell.length_b   1.000
_cell.length_c   1.000
_cell.angle_alpha   90.00
_cell.angle_beta   90.00
_cell.angle_gamma   90.00
#
_symmetry.space_group_name_H-M   'P 1'
#
loop_
_entity.id
_entity.type
_entity.pdbx_description
1 polymer ?
#
loop_
_entity_poly.entity_id
_entity_poly.type
_entity_poly.pdbx_seq_one_letter_code
_entity_poly.pdbx_strand_id
1 'polypeptide(L)'
;MLSHIFWFSIKAVLGVALVAHGGISHAGRVALVIGNSTYASRPLDNPVNDARAVARKLEALGFRVVKRENLRIREIGATLRDFRSQIKAGDEVVFFYAGHGLQVNGANYLPAVDAEIQGEEDVPLNSLNLASVLSMLEESKAGVKLLFLDACRDNPYTRSFRSAAGSDLGKVGSAPSGTLIHYATRPGSVAADGKKGGNGLYTEHLLQWLSTPDIPIEAMHKKVAVGVEAASRGVQEPWSEGQLKGEFYFIKTANPTLVAAPVANVPAGPTQVPSTEIVFWNSVKDSDSPEELQAYLAQYPNGTFAELARVRLAKLQPKQAAPVAVSVPATPAAAQNAAKGATKSGQPDPGLVLFQNILNQVMKQANQ
;
A
#
# COMPACT_ATOMS: atom_id res chain seq x y z
N MET A 1 -0.86 60.68 74.47
CA MET A 1 -1.66 60.69 73.24
C MET A 1 -1.10 59.70 72.27
N LEU A 2 -1.79 58.56 72.13
CA LEU A 2 -1.37 57.44 71.36
C LEU A 2 -1.74 57.58 69.89
N SER A 3 -0.80 57.34 68.95
CA SER A 3 -1.05 57.28 67.54
C SER A 3 -0.81 55.85 67.12
N HIS A 4 -1.87 55.16 66.67
CA HIS A 4 -1.84 53.80 66.12
C HIS A 4 -1.44 53.85 64.64
N ILE A 5 -0.33 53.17 64.26
CA ILE A 5 0.06 52.97 62.88
C ILE A 5 -0.42 51.58 62.48
N PHE A 6 -1.34 51.51 61.54
CA PHE A 6 -1.87 50.32 60.93
C PHE A 6 -0.88 49.83 59.80
N TRP A 7 -0.33 48.65 59.99
CA TRP A 7 0.50 47.94 58.96
C TRP A 7 -0.42 47.09 58.10
N PHE A 8 -0.59 47.47 56.84
CA PHE A 8 -1.22 46.59 55.82
C PHE A 8 -0.17 45.71 55.18
N SER A 9 -0.22 44.39 55.48
CA SER A 9 0.61 43.36 54.80
C SER A 9 -0.05 42.97 53.46
N ILE A 10 0.53 43.40 52.37
CA ILE A 10 0.17 42.91 51.03
C ILE A 10 0.87 41.58 50.81
N LYS A 11 0.10 40.46 50.82
CA LYS A 11 0.56 39.16 50.39
C LYS A 11 0.46 39.11 48.86
N ALA A 12 1.58 39.27 48.16
CA ALA A 12 1.68 38.99 46.74
C ALA A 12 1.63 37.48 46.51
N VAL A 13 0.53 36.98 45.96
CA VAL A 13 0.39 35.60 45.49
C VAL A 13 1.06 35.50 44.10
N LEU A 14 2.29 34.98 44.09
CA LEU A 14 2.99 34.67 42.84
C LEU A 14 2.38 33.37 42.26
N GLY A 15 1.42 33.50 41.34
CA GLY A 15 0.85 32.44 40.56
C GLY A 15 1.89 31.95 39.53
N VAL A 16 2.57 30.84 39.82
CA VAL A 16 3.41 30.15 38.83
C VAL A 16 2.46 29.44 37.85
N ALA A 17 2.24 30.05 36.68
CA ALA A 17 1.58 29.39 35.57
C ALA A 17 2.51 28.28 35.04
N LEU A 18 2.20 27.04 35.39
CA LEU A 18 2.83 25.86 34.82
C LEU A 18 2.36 25.77 33.36
N VAL A 19 3.13 26.32 32.41
CA VAL A 19 2.91 26.14 30.99
C VAL A 19 3.29 24.69 30.71
N ALA A 20 2.30 23.77 30.67
CA ALA A 20 2.48 22.45 30.17
C ALA A 20 2.90 22.54 28.70
N HIS A 21 4.18 22.46 28.44
CA HIS A 21 4.70 22.23 27.10
C HIS A 21 4.22 20.84 26.68
N GLY A 22 3.08 20.78 26.01
CA GLY A 22 2.66 19.61 25.26
C GLY A 22 3.71 19.37 24.18
N GLY A 23 4.78 18.64 24.51
CA GLY A 23 5.75 18.18 23.54
C GLY A 23 5.00 17.41 22.45
N ILE A 24 5.11 17.87 21.21
CA ILE A 24 4.70 17.09 20.04
C ILE A 24 5.54 15.80 20.12
N SER A 25 4.94 14.73 20.65
CA SER A 25 5.58 13.42 20.68
C SER A 25 5.69 12.97 19.22
N HIS A 26 6.87 13.14 18.63
CA HIS A 26 7.15 12.51 17.36
C HIS A 26 7.01 11.00 17.54
N ALA A 27 6.27 10.35 16.63
CA ALA A 27 6.17 8.91 16.58
C ALA A 27 7.58 8.31 16.58
N GLY A 28 7.83 7.37 17.48
CA GLY A 28 9.10 6.64 17.51
C GLY A 28 9.22 5.75 16.28
N ARG A 29 10.45 5.42 15.91
CA ARG A 29 10.75 4.50 14.80
C ARG A 29 11.41 3.25 15.35
N VAL A 30 10.78 2.08 15.16
CA VAL A 30 11.27 0.80 15.70
C VAL A 30 11.27 -0.24 14.59
N ALA A 31 12.34 -1.04 14.50
CA ALA A 31 12.41 -2.10 13.49
C ALA A 31 12.87 -3.43 14.10
N LEU A 32 12.30 -4.53 13.60
CA LEU A 32 12.84 -5.88 13.75
C LEU A 32 13.35 -6.34 12.39
N VAL A 33 14.63 -6.72 12.33
CA VAL A 33 15.29 -7.15 11.10
C VAL A 33 15.89 -8.53 11.33
N ILE A 34 15.43 -9.52 10.58
CA ILE A 34 15.84 -10.93 10.68
C ILE A 34 16.43 -11.39 9.35
N GLY A 35 17.61 -12.01 9.39
CA GLY A 35 18.22 -12.69 8.25
C GLY A 35 18.67 -14.10 8.61
N ASN A 36 18.10 -15.10 7.95
CA ASN A 36 18.33 -16.51 8.18
C ASN A 36 19.03 -17.14 6.99
N SER A 37 20.29 -17.54 7.15
CA SER A 37 21.13 -18.13 6.11
C SER A 37 21.52 -19.58 6.40
N THR A 38 21.86 -19.90 7.66
CA THR A 38 22.55 -21.16 8.03
C THR A 38 21.58 -22.29 8.36
N TYR A 39 20.60 -22.51 7.49
CA TYR A 39 19.70 -23.64 7.65
C TYR A 39 20.43 -24.97 7.50
N ALA A 40 20.08 -25.96 8.34
CA ALA A 40 20.62 -27.32 8.24
C ALA A 40 20.29 -27.97 6.89
N SER A 41 19.09 -27.71 6.36
CA SER A 41 18.67 -28.10 5.04
C SER A 41 18.55 -26.85 4.14
N ARG A 42 19.23 -26.87 2.98
CA ARG A 42 19.23 -25.77 1.99
C ARG A 42 19.65 -24.41 2.56
N PRO A 43 20.91 -24.23 2.96
CA PRO A 43 21.42 -22.92 3.38
C PRO A 43 21.30 -21.90 2.24
N LEU A 44 21.12 -20.62 2.60
CA LEU A 44 21.04 -19.49 1.71
C LEU A 44 22.30 -18.63 1.83
N ASP A 45 22.73 -18.01 0.74
CA ASP A 45 23.98 -17.24 0.72
C ASP A 45 23.82 -15.83 1.31
N ASN A 46 22.71 -15.14 1.03
CA ASN A 46 22.62 -13.68 1.20
C ASN A 46 21.70 -13.15 2.31
N PRO A 47 20.74 -13.88 2.92
CA PRO A 47 19.79 -13.29 3.87
C PRO A 47 20.41 -12.54 5.05
N VAL A 48 21.55 -13.02 5.57
CA VAL A 48 22.29 -12.32 6.65
C VAL A 48 22.88 -11.00 6.13
N ASN A 49 23.37 -10.95 4.88
CA ASN A 49 23.84 -9.71 4.26
C ASN A 49 22.71 -8.72 4.07
N ASP A 50 21.53 -9.19 3.65
CA ASP A 50 20.31 -8.40 3.49
C ASP A 50 19.90 -7.76 4.81
N ALA A 51 19.81 -8.58 5.87
CA ALA A 51 19.48 -8.08 7.20
C ALA A 51 20.48 -7.03 7.71
N ARG A 52 21.78 -7.25 7.48
CA ARG A 52 22.82 -6.27 7.87
C ARG A 52 22.69 -4.97 7.09
N ALA A 53 22.44 -5.03 5.78
CA ALA A 53 22.31 -3.86 4.93
C ALA A 53 21.06 -3.06 5.25
N VAL A 54 19.91 -3.73 5.40
CA VAL A 54 18.63 -3.11 5.76
C VAL A 54 18.70 -2.51 7.16
N ALA A 55 19.29 -3.21 8.15
CA ALA A 55 19.45 -2.69 9.52
C ALA A 55 20.24 -1.38 9.53
N ARG A 56 21.43 -1.34 8.90
CA ARG A 56 22.22 -0.09 8.80
C ARG A 56 21.44 1.04 8.11
N LYS A 57 20.65 0.71 7.09
CA LYS A 57 19.86 1.70 6.38
C LYS A 57 18.74 2.27 7.26
N LEU A 58 18.03 1.42 8.00
CA LEU A 58 16.97 1.83 8.92
C LEU A 58 17.53 2.61 10.11
N GLU A 59 18.69 2.21 10.65
CA GLU A 59 19.39 2.97 11.70
C GLU A 59 19.71 4.40 11.22
N ALA A 60 20.24 4.54 10.00
CA ALA A 60 20.49 5.85 9.39
C ALA A 60 19.22 6.68 9.15
N LEU A 61 18.05 6.02 9.07
CA LEU A 61 16.74 6.64 8.94
C LEU A 61 16.06 6.89 10.32
N GLY A 62 16.80 6.71 11.42
CA GLY A 62 16.35 7.01 12.78
C GLY A 62 15.54 5.89 13.46
N PHE A 63 15.53 4.68 12.90
CA PHE A 63 14.91 3.53 13.55
C PHE A 63 15.81 2.95 14.66
N ARG A 64 15.22 2.58 15.79
CA ARG A 64 15.83 1.65 16.74
C ARG A 64 15.65 0.25 16.20
N VAL A 65 16.76 -0.44 15.93
CA VAL A 65 16.74 -1.72 15.23
C VAL A 65 17.07 -2.87 16.18
N VAL A 66 16.16 -3.81 16.30
CA VAL A 66 16.40 -5.15 16.86
C VAL A 66 16.82 -6.06 15.72
N LYS A 67 18.10 -6.36 15.60
CA LYS A 67 18.63 -7.22 14.53
C LYS A 67 18.87 -8.64 15.05
N ARG A 68 18.48 -9.64 14.25
CA ARG A 68 18.76 -11.07 14.50
C ARG A 68 19.32 -11.72 13.25
N GLU A 69 20.40 -12.43 13.41
CA GLU A 69 21.06 -13.20 12.36
C GLU A 69 20.98 -14.67 12.73
N ASN A 70 20.47 -15.49 11.81
CA ASN A 70 20.31 -16.93 12.02
C ASN A 70 19.50 -17.27 13.29
N LEU A 71 18.27 -16.73 13.33
CA LEU A 71 17.36 -16.88 14.46
C LEU A 71 17.02 -18.36 14.71
N ARG A 72 17.23 -18.80 15.94
CA ARG A 72 16.93 -20.17 16.41
C ARG A 72 15.55 -20.25 17.05
N ILE A 73 14.96 -21.44 17.08
CA ILE A 73 13.63 -21.71 17.65
C ILE A 73 13.51 -21.12 19.07
N ARG A 74 14.48 -21.42 19.94
CA ARG A 74 14.49 -20.96 21.35
C ARG A 74 14.55 -19.44 21.51
N GLU A 75 14.96 -18.71 20.48
CA GLU A 75 15.15 -17.26 20.50
C GLU A 75 13.93 -16.49 20.00
N ILE A 76 13.00 -17.15 19.28
CA ILE A 76 11.84 -16.52 18.67
C ILE A 76 11.02 -15.73 19.69
N GLY A 77 10.63 -16.38 20.79
CA GLY A 77 9.80 -15.75 21.81
C GLY A 77 10.48 -14.56 22.51
N ALA A 78 11.79 -14.68 22.82
CA ALA A 78 12.56 -13.59 23.42
C ALA A 78 12.71 -12.41 22.44
N THR A 79 12.95 -12.68 21.16
CA THR A 79 13.08 -11.67 20.11
C THR A 79 11.78 -10.87 19.93
N LEU A 80 10.64 -11.55 19.90
CA LEU A 80 9.34 -10.86 19.78
C LEU A 80 9.03 -10.01 21.02
N ARG A 81 9.33 -10.51 22.22
CA ARG A 81 9.16 -9.73 23.47
C ARG A 81 10.07 -8.49 23.50
N ASP A 82 11.33 -8.63 23.12
CA ASP A 82 12.29 -7.52 23.02
C ASP A 82 11.77 -6.46 22.05
N PHE A 83 11.40 -6.87 20.85
CA PHE A 83 10.84 -5.96 19.84
C PHE A 83 9.56 -5.29 20.34
N ARG A 84 8.60 -6.06 20.86
CA ARG A 84 7.32 -5.52 21.36
C ARG A 84 7.51 -4.49 22.48
N SER A 85 8.47 -4.71 23.37
CA SER A 85 8.73 -3.81 24.51
C SER A 85 9.20 -2.42 24.09
N GLN A 86 9.74 -2.29 22.89
CA GLN A 86 10.25 -1.03 22.34
C GLN A 86 9.19 -0.21 21.59
N ILE A 87 8.04 -0.82 21.27
CA ILE A 87 6.98 -0.18 20.47
C ILE A 87 5.98 0.52 21.39
N LYS A 88 5.69 1.77 21.09
CA LYS A 88 4.64 2.58 21.72
C LYS A 88 3.48 2.79 20.76
N ALA A 89 2.31 3.15 21.31
CA ALA A 89 1.17 3.54 20.49
C ALA A 89 1.52 4.73 19.58
N GLY A 90 1.15 4.64 18.32
CA GLY A 90 1.44 5.67 17.31
C GLY A 90 2.80 5.57 16.62
N ASP A 91 3.71 4.70 17.09
CA ASP A 91 5.03 4.54 16.49
C ASP A 91 4.94 4.02 15.02
N GLU A 92 6.01 4.31 14.26
CA GLU A 92 6.27 3.75 12.93
C GLU A 92 7.12 2.49 13.09
N VAL A 93 6.57 1.36 12.64
CA VAL A 93 7.19 0.05 12.85
C VAL A 93 7.53 -0.62 11.54
N VAL A 94 8.75 -1.15 11.44
CA VAL A 94 9.22 -1.97 10.32
C VAL A 94 9.54 -3.39 10.81
N PHE A 95 9.05 -4.38 10.10
CA PHE A 95 9.47 -5.77 10.19
C PHE A 95 10.10 -6.18 8.87
N PHE A 96 11.37 -6.56 8.88
CA PHE A 96 12.08 -7.09 7.73
C PHE A 96 12.52 -8.53 8.00
N TYR A 97 12.27 -9.39 7.04
CA TYR A 97 12.73 -10.78 7.08
C TYR A 97 13.33 -11.18 5.74
N ALA A 98 14.51 -11.79 5.78
CA ALA A 98 15.12 -12.48 4.65
C ALA A 98 15.42 -13.93 5.03
N GLY A 99 15.03 -14.91 4.18
CA GLY A 99 15.20 -16.33 4.45
C GLY A 99 14.16 -17.21 3.77
N HIS A 100 14.05 -18.47 4.24
CA HIS A 100 12.98 -19.34 3.77
C HIS A 100 11.62 -18.92 4.32
N GLY A 101 10.57 -19.12 3.50
CA GLY A 101 9.19 -18.93 3.91
C GLY A 101 8.33 -20.06 3.37
N LEU A 102 7.31 -20.45 4.12
CA LEU A 102 6.38 -21.50 3.69
C LEU A 102 4.97 -21.25 4.23
N GLN A 103 4.00 -21.83 3.56
CA GLN A 103 2.61 -21.80 4.00
C GLN A 103 2.14 -23.22 4.35
N VAL A 104 1.47 -23.33 5.48
CA VAL A 104 0.79 -24.55 5.91
C VAL A 104 -0.62 -24.18 6.37
N ASN A 105 -1.63 -24.85 5.85
CA ASN A 105 -3.03 -24.62 6.18
C ASN A 105 -3.46 -23.14 6.08
N GLY A 106 -2.95 -22.44 5.06
CA GLY A 106 -3.24 -21.02 4.84
C GLY A 106 -2.47 -20.04 5.73
N ALA A 107 -1.67 -20.51 6.69
CA ALA A 107 -0.84 -19.66 7.55
C ALA A 107 0.60 -19.60 7.05
N ASN A 108 1.21 -18.41 7.12
CA ASN A 108 2.58 -18.15 6.70
C ASN A 108 3.56 -18.33 7.87
N TYR A 109 4.63 -19.08 7.61
CA TYR A 109 5.66 -19.40 8.57
C TYR A 109 7.06 -19.07 8.06
N LEU A 110 7.89 -18.58 8.95
CA LEU A 110 9.29 -18.20 8.72
C LEU A 110 10.17 -19.12 9.55
N PRO A 111 10.78 -20.17 8.97
CA PRO A 111 11.51 -21.20 9.71
C PRO A 111 12.71 -20.61 10.45
N ALA A 112 12.96 -21.13 11.64
CA ALA A 112 14.23 -20.94 12.34
C ALA A 112 15.36 -21.69 11.63
N VAL A 113 16.62 -21.30 11.83
CA VAL A 113 17.75 -21.95 11.14
C VAL A 113 18.01 -23.37 11.64
N ASP A 114 17.61 -23.68 12.87
CA ASP A 114 17.67 -24.99 13.50
C ASP A 114 16.33 -25.76 13.45
N ALA A 115 15.45 -25.39 12.51
CA ALA A 115 14.17 -26.07 12.31
C ALA A 115 14.36 -27.49 11.82
N GLU A 116 13.75 -28.45 12.52
CA GLU A 116 13.65 -29.85 12.13
C GLU A 116 12.22 -30.10 11.65
N ILE A 117 12.02 -30.09 10.33
CA ILE A 117 10.71 -30.21 9.68
C ILE A 117 10.70 -31.50 8.87
N GLN A 118 9.95 -32.49 9.33
CA GLN A 118 9.72 -33.77 8.67
C GLN A 118 8.31 -33.88 8.08
N GLY A 119 7.36 -33.09 8.61
CA GLY A 119 5.97 -33.01 8.16
C GLY A 119 5.40 -31.60 8.35
N GLU A 120 4.17 -31.39 7.86
CA GLU A 120 3.46 -30.12 7.99
C GLU A 120 3.19 -29.75 9.44
N GLU A 121 3.00 -30.75 10.31
CA GLU A 121 2.77 -30.62 11.74
C GLU A 121 3.96 -30.02 12.51
N ASP A 122 5.19 -30.19 11.99
CA ASP A 122 6.38 -29.66 12.62
C ASP A 122 6.56 -28.16 12.38
N VAL A 123 5.97 -27.63 11.31
CA VAL A 123 6.19 -26.25 10.87
C VAL A 123 5.80 -25.22 11.92
N PRO A 124 4.61 -25.28 12.58
CA PRO A 124 4.25 -24.32 13.62
C PRO A 124 5.18 -24.33 14.83
N LEU A 125 5.79 -25.47 15.13
CA LEU A 125 6.67 -25.66 16.30
C LEU A 125 8.10 -25.15 16.05
N ASN A 126 8.51 -25.11 14.78
CA ASN A 126 9.88 -24.82 14.34
C ASN A 126 10.03 -23.49 13.59
N SER A 127 8.99 -22.65 13.62
CA SER A 127 8.95 -21.43 12.81
C SER A 127 8.33 -20.26 13.54
N LEU A 128 8.68 -19.04 13.12
CA LEU A 128 7.95 -17.84 13.48
C LEU A 128 6.69 -17.75 12.64
N ASN A 129 5.52 -17.76 13.28
CA ASN A 129 4.24 -17.55 12.60
C ASN A 129 4.04 -16.06 12.30
N LEU A 130 3.83 -15.72 11.01
CA LEU A 130 3.62 -14.33 10.59
C LEU A 130 2.35 -13.71 11.18
N ALA A 131 1.29 -14.50 11.39
CA ALA A 131 0.07 -14.03 12.02
C ALA A 131 0.31 -13.59 13.48
N SER A 132 1.22 -14.27 14.22
CA SER A 132 1.61 -13.85 15.56
C SER A 132 2.35 -12.51 15.57
N VAL A 133 3.17 -12.23 14.54
CA VAL A 133 3.80 -10.91 14.37
C VAL A 133 2.74 -9.85 14.12
N LEU A 134 1.79 -10.10 13.23
CA LEU A 134 0.71 -9.16 12.89
C LEU A 134 -0.20 -8.88 14.09
N SER A 135 -0.61 -9.89 14.86
CA SER A 135 -1.39 -9.71 16.09
C SER A 135 -0.64 -8.86 17.12
N MET A 136 0.63 -9.16 17.34
CA MET A 136 1.49 -8.38 18.24
C MET A 136 1.58 -6.90 17.80
N LEU A 137 1.72 -6.65 16.50
CA LEU A 137 1.77 -5.30 15.96
C LEU A 137 0.43 -4.56 16.07
N GLU A 138 -0.69 -5.25 15.92
CA GLU A 138 -2.02 -4.70 16.13
C GLU A 138 -2.24 -4.31 17.60
N GLU A 139 -1.94 -5.22 18.53
CA GLU A 139 -2.02 -4.98 19.97
C GLU A 139 -1.12 -3.84 20.44
N SER A 140 0.00 -3.60 19.76
CA SER A 140 0.92 -2.50 20.05
C SER A 140 0.32 -1.13 19.81
N LYS A 141 -0.75 -1.03 19.03
CA LYS A 141 -1.36 0.22 18.56
C LYS A 141 -0.38 1.12 17.80
N ALA A 142 0.62 0.54 17.15
CA ALA A 142 1.52 1.26 16.24
C ALA A 142 0.71 1.97 15.14
N GLY A 143 1.08 3.19 14.80
CA GLY A 143 0.39 4.00 13.80
C GLY A 143 0.62 3.50 12.38
N VAL A 144 1.86 3.13 12.07
CA VAL A 144 2.28 2.57 10.78
C VAL A 144 2.99 1.25 11.01
N LYS A 145 2.61 0.23 10.24
CA LYS A 145 3.21 -1.10 10.28
C LYS A 145 3.61 -1.52 8.87
N LEU A 146 4.90 -1.58 8.61
CA LEU A 146 5.47 -1.99 7.33
C LEU A 146 6.17 -3.32 7.48
N LEU A 147 5.80 -4.29 6.67
CA LEU A 147 6.48 -5.58 6.62
C LEU A 147 7.14 -5.76 5.25
N PHE A 148 8.40 -6.17 5.23
CA PHE A 148 9.14 -6.52 4.03
C PHE A 148 9.60 -7.97 4.15
N LEU A 149 9.11 -8.83 3.26
CA LEU A 149 9.35 -10.26 3.29
C LEU A 149 10.15 -10.67 2.05
N ASP A 150 11.48 -10.71 2.20
CA ASP A 150 12.41 -11.23 1.20
C ASP A 150 12.61 -12.73 1.45
N ALA A 151 11.56 -13.49 1.13
CA ALA A 151 11.54 -14.92 1.32
C ALA A 151 11.24 -15.60 -0.02
N CYS A 152 12.05 -16.62 -0.32
CA CYS A 152 11.71 -17.56 -1.38
C CYS A 152 10.38 -18.24 -1.06
N ARG A 153 9.58 -18.41 -2.07
CA ARG A 153 8.31 -19.12 -1.96
C ARG A 153 8.44 -20.58 -2.42
N ASP A 154 9.65 -21.06 -2.56
CA ASP A 154 9.95 -22.47 -2.81
C ASP A 154 10.13 -23.18 -1.46
N ASN A 155 9.18 -24.02 -1.12
CA ASN A 155 9.23 -24.78 0.13
C ASN A 155 10.41 -25.76 0.10
N PRO A 156 11.45 -25.56 0.93
CA PRO A 156 12.59 -26.46 0.96
C PRO A 156 12.24 -27.89 1.44
N TYR A 157 11.07 -28.07 2.02
CA TYR A 157 10.58 -29.31 2.63
C TYR A 157 9.55 -30.05 1.79
N THR A 158 9.36 -29.70 0.49
CA THR A 158 8.32 -30.29 -0.39
C THR A 158 8.35 -31.81 -0.47
N ARG A 159 9.52 -32.44 -0.31
CA ARG A 159 9.63 -33.91 -0.30
C ARG A 159 9.00 -34.57 0.93
N SER A 160 8.83 -33.82 2.02
CA SER A 160 8.27 -34.27 3.29
C SER A 160 6.77 -33.99 3.42
N PHE A 161 6.20 -33.17 2.54
CA PHE A 161 4.80 -32.78 2.63
C PHE A 161 3.92 -33.65 1.74
N ARG A 162 2.79 -34.11 2.30
CA ARG A 162 1.82 -34.94 1.58
C ARG A 162 0.90 -34.15 0.66
N SER A 163 0.74 -32.85 0.93
CA SER A 163 -0.07 -31.95 0.10
C SER A 163 0.83 -31.12 -0.81
N ALA A 164 0.71 -31.34 -2.13
CA ALA A 164 1.39 -30.55 -3.15
C ALA A 164 0.76 -29.14 -3.33
N ALA A 165 -0.30 -28.83 -2.58
CA ALA A 165 -1.05 -27.60 -2.72
C ALA A 165 -0.63 -26.59 -1.65
N GLY A 166 0.11 -25.55 -2.04
CA GLY A 166 0.34 -24.36 -1.22
C GLY A 166 1.65 -24.38 -0.42
N SER A 167 2.76 -24.66 -1.09
CA SER A 167 4.08 -24.65 -0.44
C SER A 167 4.67 -23.25 -0.20
N ASP A 168 4.00 -22.21 -0.65
CA ASP A 168 4.54 -20.85 -0.73
C ASP A 168 3.88 -19.89 0.26
N LEU A 169 4.56 -18.80 0.65
CA LEU A 169 3.92 -17.74 1.43
C LEU A 169 2.67 -17.26 0.70
N GLY A 170 1.51 -17.42 1.32
CA GLY A 170 0.22 -17.02 0.78
C GLY A 170 -0.18 -15.61 1.19
N LYS A 171 -1.35 -15.19 0.71
CA LYS A 171 -2.00 -13.97 1.21
C LYS A 171 -2.30 -14.12 2.70
N VAL A 172 -2.10 -13.05 3.45
CA VAL A 172 -2.42 -13.01 4.89
C VAL A 172 -3.93 -12.99 5.13
N GLY A 173 -4.74 -12.83 4.08
CA GLY A 173 -6.20 -12.84 4.14
C GLY A 173 -6.81 -11.56 4.73
N SER A 174 -6.27 -11.02 5.81
CA SER A 174 -6.70 -9.74 6.40
C SER A 174 -5.54 -9.11 7.15
N ALA A 175 -4.87 -8.16 6.52
CA ALA A 175 -3.85 -7.36 7.20
C ALA A 175 -4.52 -6.38 8.18
N PRO A 176 -4.01 -6.23 9.43
CA PRO A 176 -4.52 -5.27 10.38
C PRO A 176 -4.51 -3.84 9.82
N SER A 177 -5.46 -3.01 10.24
CA SER A 177 -5.55 -1.61 9.81
C SER A 177 -4.24 -0.84 10.02
N GLY A 178 -3.79 -0.08 9.00
CA GLY A 178 -2.51 0.63 9.02
C GLY A 178 -1.30 -0.29 8.84
N THR A 179 -1.51 -1.44 8.20
CA THR A 179 -0.45 -2.40 7.87
C THR A 179 -0.30 -2.52 6.37
N LEU A 180 0.94 -2.47 5.89
CA LEU A 180 1.29 -2.72 4.50
C LEU A 180 2.39 -3.77 4.46
N ILE A 181 2.14 -4.86 3.73
CA ILE A 181 3.06 -6.00 3.61
C ILE A 181 3.58 -6.02 2.19
N HIS A 182 4.89 -6.00 2.06
CA HIS A 182 5.60 -6.12 0.79
C HIS A 182 6.30 -7.46 0.72
N TYR A 183 6.07 -8.18 -0.36
CA TYR A 183 6.67 -9.48 -0.65
C TYR A 183 7.66 -9.34 -1.80
N ALA A 184 8.77 -10.03 -1.70
CA ALA A 184 9.80 -10.06 -2.75
C ALA A 184 9.29 -10.67 -4.06
N THR A 185 8.27 -11.51 -3.99
CA THR A 185 7.66 -12.15 -5.16
C THR A 185 6.18 -12.46 -4.93
N ARG A 186 5.41 -12.62 -6.01
CA ARG A 186 3.99 -13.03 -5.95
C ARG A 186 3.83 -14.47 -5.44
N PRO A 187 2.63 -14.87 -4.97
CA PRO A 187 2.33 -16.25 -4.61
C PRO A 187 2.69 -17.22 -5.75
N GLY A 188 3.34 -18.36 -5.43
CA GLY A 188 3.73 -19.39 -6.41
C GLY A 188 4.97 -19.04 -7.22
N SER A 189 5.77 -18.05 -6.81
CA SER A 189 7.00 -17.67 -7.52
C SER A 189 8.22 -17.67 -6.59
N VAL A 190 9.40 -17.82 -7.16
CA VAL A 190 10.69 -17.88 -6.45
C VAL A 190 11.29 -16.48 -6.37
N ALA A 191 11.82 -16.10 -5.19
CA ALA A 191 12.70 -14.95 -5.05
C ALA A 191 14.16 -15.37 -5.28
N ALA A 192 14.89 -14.60 -6.08
CA ALA A 192 16.29 -14.86 -6.35
C ALA A 192 17.17 -14.41 -5.18
N ASP A 193 18.02 -15.32 -4.67
CA ASP A 193 18.97 -15.03 -3.58
C ASP A 193 20.09 -14.05 -4.02
N GLY A 194 20.19 -13.76 -5.31
CA GLY A 194 21.20 -12.85 -5.86
C GLY A 194 22.57 -13.50 -6.01
N LYS A 195 23.60 -12.66 -6.20
CA LYS A 195 24.99 -13.15 -6.28
C LYS A 195 25.52 -13.46 -4.88
N LYS A 196 26.20 -14.59 -4.75
CA LYS A 196 26.83 -15.01 -3.49
C LYS A 196 27.71 -13.89 -2.90
N GLY A 197 27.48 -13.59 -1.62
CA GLY A 197 28.18 -12.51 -0.90
C GLY A 197 27.64 -11.11 -1.16
N GLY A 198 26.59 -10.97 -2.00
CA GLY A 198 25.86 -9.72 -2.23
C GLY A 198 24.59 -9.61 -1.40
N ASN A 199 23.58 -9.03 -1.99
CA ASN A 199 22.20 -8.98 -1.49
C ASN A 199 21.27 -9.82 -2.37
N GLY A 200 20.15 -10.26 -1.83
CA GLY A 200 19.03 -10.77 -2.59
C GLY A 200 18.51 -9.72 -3.57
N LEU A 201 17.99 -10.16 -4.71
CA LEU A 201 17.58 -9.25 -5.79
C LEU A 201 16.55 -8.21 -5.31
N TYR A 202 15.57 -8.63 -4.53
CA TYR A 202 14.58 -7.73 -3.97
C TYR A 202 15.21 -6.72 -2.99
N THR A 203 16.02 -7.19 -2.05
CA THR A 203 16.68 -6.32 -1.07
C THR A 203 17.64 -5.35 -1.73
N GLU A 204 18.36 -5.74 -2.79
CA GLU A 204 19.22 -4.83 -3.57
C GLU A 204 18.42 -3.63 -4.09
N HIS A 205 17.26 -3.89 -4.73
CA HIS A 205 16.39 -2.83 -5.23
C HIS A 205 15.70 -2.05 -4.09
N LEU A 206 15.30 -2.69 -2.99
CA LEU A 206 14.73 -2.02 -1.83
C LEU A 206 15.70 -0.98 -1.24
N LEU A 207 16.97 -1.35 -1.07
CA LEU A 207 18.01 -0.48 -0.51
C LEU A 207 18.27 0.77 -1.35
N GLN A 208 18.06 0.73 -2.67
CA GLN A 208 18.19 1.89 -3.56
C GLN A 208 17.16 2.98 -3.26
N TRP A 209 15.94 2.58 -2.88
CA TRP A 209 14.82 3.51 -2.72
C TRP A 209 14.52 3.92 -1.28
N LEU A 210 14.98 3.16 -0.26
CA LEU A 210 14.71 3.45 1.16
C LEU A 210 15.13 4.86 1.61
N SER A 211 16.14 5.45 0.99
CA SER A 211 16.63 6.79 1.33
C SER A 211 16.23 7.87 0.32
N THR A 212 15.28 7.59 -0.55
CA THR A 212 14.77 8.60 -1.49
C THR A 212 13.82 9.53 -0.74
N PRO A 213 14.11 10.86 -0.68
CA PRO A 213 13.24 11.82 -0.05
C PRO A 213 11.89 11.92 -0.77
N ASP A 214 10.85 12.24 -0.02
CA ASP A 214 9.52 12.61 -0.51
C ASP A 214 8.86 11.60 -1.46
N ILE A 215 9.25 10.32 -1.36
CA ILE A 215 8.58 9.23 -2.07
C ILE A 215 7.64 8.48 -1.12
N PRO A 216 6.31 8.44 -1.38
CA PRO A 216 5.38 7.63 -0.62
C PRO A 216 5.73 6.15 -0.72
N ILE A 217 5.48 5.38 0.35
CA ILE A 217 5.85 3.95 0.43
C ILE A 217 5.28 3.12 -0.72
N GLU A 218 4.06 3.39 -1.16
CA GLU A 218 3.41 2.70 -2.26
C GLU A 218 4.10 2.98 -3.60
N ALA A 219 4.51 4.24 -3.82
CA ALA A 219 5.26 4.63 -5.02
C ALA A 219 6.68 4.05 -4.98
N MET A 220 7.32 4.01 -3.80
CA MET A 220 8.61 3.37 -3.59
C MET A 220 8.53 1.88 -3.96
N HIS A 221 7.53 1.16 -3.47
CA HIS A 221 7.36 -0.26 -3.76
C HIS A 221 7.18 -0.54 -5.26
N LYS A 222 6.39 0.30 -5.96
CA LYS A 222 6.25 0.18 -7.42
C LYS A 222 7.59 0.31 -8.15
N LYS A 223 8.47 1.21 -7.70
CA LYS A 223 9.81 1.36 -8.29
C LYS A 223 10.71 0.16 -7.99
N VAL A 224 10.62 -0.41 -6.77
CA VAL A 224 11.30 -1.65 -6.41
C VAL A 224 10.81 -2.78 -7.32
N ALA A 225 9.49 -2.95 -7.48
CA ALA A 225 8.91 -3.99 -8.31
C ALA A 225 9.40 -3.90 -9.76
N VAL A 226 9.32 -2.72 -10.38
CA VAL A 226 9.80 -2.49 -11.75
C VAL A 226 11.29 -2.86 -11.89
N GLY A 227 12.13 -2.50 -10.91
CA GLY A 227 13.55 -2.85 -10.94
C GLY A 227 13.80 -4.35 -10.85
N VAL A 228 13.11 -5.03 -9.93
CA VAL A 228 13.21 -6.48 -9.73
C VAL A 228 12.70 -7.24 -10.95
N GLU A 229 11.54 -6.86 -11.50
CA GLU A 229 10.99 -7.48 -12.71
C GLU A 229 11.94 -7.35 -13.90
N ALA A 230 12.48 -6.16 -14.13
CA ALA A 230 13.43 -5.92 -15.20
C ALA A 230 14.71 -6.76 -15.03
N ALA A 231 15.30 -6.79 -13.83
CA ALA A 231 16.52 -7.53 -13.53
C ALA A 231 16.33 -9.06 -13.58
N SER A 232 15.15 -9.55 -13.18
CA SER A 232 14.78 -10.97 -13.24
C SER A 232 14.23 -11.42 -14.59
N ARG A 233 14.08 -10.50 -15.56
CA ARG A 233 13.43 -10.74 -16.86
C ARG A 233 11.99 -11.25 -16.70
N GLY A 234 11.25 -10.68 -15.74
CA GLY A 234 9.86 -11.02 -15.46
C GLY A 234 9.64 -12.30 -14.64
N VAL A 235 10.71 -12.95 -14.15
CA VAL A 235 10.59 -14.16 -13.33
C VAL A 235 10.15 -13.86 -11.91
N GLN A 236 10.62 -12.75 -11.35
CA GLN A 236 10.30 -12.30 -9.99
C GLN A 236 9.48 -11.02 -10.04
N GLU A 237 8.27 -11.06 -9.48
CA GLU A 237 7.31 -9.97 -9.48
C GLU A 237 6.93 -9.64 -8.03
N PRO A 238 7.54 -8.60 -7.42
CA PRO A 238 7.15 -8.14 -6.09
C PRO A 238 5.71 -7.64 -6.06
N TRP A 239 5.03 -7.90 -4.97
CA TRP A 239 3.67 -7.43 -4.78
C TRP A 239 3.41 -6.99 -3.34
N SER A 240 2.27 -6.34 -3.08
CA SER A 240 1.92 -5.87 -1.74
C SER A 240 0.46 -6.17 -1.40
N GLU A 241 0.21 -6.23 -0.09
CA GLU A 241 -1.14 -6.41 0.45
C GLU A 241 -1.33 -5.54 1.69
N GLY A 242 -2.57 -5.13 1.94
CA GLY A 242 -2.91 -4.24 3.03
C GLY A 242 -2.98 -2.78 2.60
N GLN A 243 -3.22 -1.89 3.57
CA GLN A 243 -3.39 -0.46 3.32
C GLN A 243 -3.01 0.36 4.54
N LEU A 244 -2.28 1.45 4.33
CA LEU A 244 -2.06 2.47 5.34
C LEU A 244 -3.26 3.42 5.42
N LYS A 245 -3.47 4.04 6.58
CA LYS A 245 -4.51 5.07 6.77
C LYS A 245 -4.13 6.43 6.21
N GLY A 246 -2.85 6.64 5.89
CA GLY A 246 -2.30 7.88 5.37
C GLY A 246 -1.00 7.61 4.65
N GLU A 247 -0.40 8.65 4.10
CA GLU A 247 0.89 8.54 3.42
C GLU A 247 2.03 8.31 4.42
N PHE A 248 2.95 7.42 4.07
CA PHE A 248 4.18 7.19 4.81
C PHE A 248 5.41 7.47 3.93
N TYR A 249 6.40 8.11 4.53
CA TYR A 249 7.68 8.45 3.91
C TYR A 249 8.82 8.07 4.86
N PHE A 250 9.82 7.36 4.38
CA PHE A 250 11.04 7.13 5.17
C PHE A 250 11.79 8.44 5.44
N ILE A 251 11.84 9.33 4.45
CA ILE A 251 12.37 10.68 4.55
C ILE A 251 11.31 11.63 4.00
N LYS A 252 10.79 12.51 4.84
CA LYS A 252 9.95 13.63 4.41
C LYS A 252 10.74 14.91 4.66
N THR A 253 11.12 15.61 3.57
CA THR A 253 11.71 16.94 3.72
C THR A 253 10.63 17.87 4.22
N ALA A 254 10.90 18.59 5.33
CA ALA A 254 9.99 19.63 5.75
C ALA A 254 9.90 20.63 4.59
N ASN A 255 8.72 20.75 3.97
CA ASN A 255 8.46 21.92 3.16
C ASN A 255 8.85 23.13 4.01
N PRO A 256 9.70 24.07 3.57
CA PRO A 256 9.94 25.27 4.32
C PRO A 256 8.57 25.88 4.56
N THR A 257 8.12 25.89 5.82
CA THR A 257 6.94 26.63 6.25
C THR A 257 7.13 28.01 5.67
N LEU A 258 6.25 28.42 4.76
CA LEU A 258 6.17 29.80 4.32
C LEU A 258 5.91 30.62 5.60
N VAL A 259 6.98 31.05 6.24
CA VAL A 259 6.90 32.12 7.21
C VAL A 259 6.29 33.26 6.41
N ALA A 260 5.06 33.63 6.74
CA ALA A 260 4.36 34.73 6.13
C ALA A 260 5.24 35.99 6.25
N ALA A 261 6.02 36.24 5.19
CA ALA A 261 6.63 37.55 5.01
C ALA A 261 5.50 38.53 4.64
N PRO A 262 5.54 39.80 5.11
CA PRO A 262 4.48 40.76 4.83
C PRO A 262 4.31 40.89 3.31
N VAL A 263 3.08 40.77 2.86
CA VAL A 263 2.66 40.85 1.45
C VAL A 263 3.14 42.14 0.78
N ALA A 264 4.21 42.06 -0.01
CA ALA A 264 4.46 42.98 -1.09
C ALA A 264 3.76 42.44 -2.34
N ASN A 265 2.92 43.27 -2.95
CA ASN A 265 2.20 42.96 -4.20
C ASN A 265 3.17 42.45 -5.28
N VAL A 266 3.06 41.19 -5.62
CA VAL A 266 3.75 40.55 -6.78
C VAL A 266 2.68 40.02 -7.73
N PRO A 267 2.79 40.25 -9.04
CA PRO A 267 1.78 39.80 -10.03
C PRO A 267 1.63 38.29 -10.06
N ALA A 268 0.40 37.81 -10.25
CA ALA A 268 0.01 36.41 -10.27
C ALA A 268 0.87 35.55 -11.20
N GLY A 269 1.70 34.65 -10.60
CA GLY A 269 2.33 33.51 -11.27
C GLY A 269 1.37 32.32 -11.34
N PRO A 270 1.69 31.23 -12.09
CA PRO A 270 0.73 30.22 -12.51
C PRO A 270 0.00 29.56 -11.33
N THR A 271 -1.31 29.58 -11.42
CA THR A 271 -2.28 29.04 -10.47
C THR A 271 -1.96 27.60 -10.08
N GLN A 272 -1.77 27.33 -8.81
CA GLN A 272 -1.70 25.96 -8.30
C GLN A 272 -3.03 25.27 -8.59
N VAL A 273 -2.96 24.11 -9.26
CA VAL A 273 -4.11 23.28 -9.59
C VAL A 273 -4.76 22.81 -8.29
N PRO A 274 -6.05 23.10 -8.03
CA PRO A 274 -6.75 22.58 -6.88
C PRO A 274 -6.71 21.06 -6.85
N SER A 275 -6.44 20.47 -5.69
CA SER A 275 -6.38 19.00 -5.54
C SER A 275 -7.67 18.29 -5.99
N THR A 276 -8.81 18.95 -5.87
CA THR A 276 -10.14 18.48 -6.33
C THR A 276 -10.23 18.35 -7.85
N GLU A 277 -9.61 19.25 -8.61
CA GLU A 277 -9.55 19.15 -10.08
C GLU A 277 -8.75 17.94 -10.53
N ILE A 278 -7.61 17.66 -9.92
CA ILE A 278 -6.77 16.50 -10.23
C ILE A 278 -7.53 15.19 -9.96
N VAL A 279 -8.24 15.13 -8.84
CA VAL A 279 -9.07 13.95 -8.49
C VAL A 279 -10.17 13.74 -9.52
N PHE A 280 -10.90 14.80 -9.86
CA PHE A 280 -11.97 14.70 -10.86
C PHE A 280 -11.40 14.32 -12.24
N TRP A 281 -10.31 14.95 -12.66
CA TRP A 281 -9.65 14.61 -13.92
C TRP A 281 -9.23 13.13 -13.99
N ASN A 282 -8.64 12.61 -12.91
CA ASN A 282 -8.22 11.21 -12.85
C ASN A 282 -9.38 10.22 -12.92
N SER A 283 -10.60 10.61 -12.51
CA SER A 283 -11.79 9.75 -12.64
C SER A 283 -12.38 9.72 -14.06
N VAL A 284 -12.16 10.77 -14.87
CA VAL A 284 -12.77 10.87 -16.20
C VAL A 284 -11.79 10.80 -17.38
N LYS A 285 -10.47 10.92 -17.10
CA LYS A 285 -9.45 11.00 -18.16
C LYS A 285 -9.39 9.77 -19.07
N ASP A 286 -9.77 8.59 -18.59
CA ASP A 286 -9.73 7.34 -19.34
C ASP A 286 -11.14 6.86 -19.75
N SER A 287 -12.17 7.68 -19.51
CA SER A 287 -13.56 7.37 -19.86
C SER A 287 -13.80 7.52 -21.39
N ASP A 288 -14.60 6.61 -21.94
CA ASP A 288 -15.11 6.67 -23.31
C ASP A 288 -16.49 7.35 -23.36
N SER A 289 -17.00 7.88 -22.23
CA SER A 289 -18.27 8.61 -22.16
C SER A 289 -18.06 10.09 -22.45
N PRO A 290 -18.66 10.65 -23.51
CA PRO A 290 -18.65 12.08 -23.79
C PRO A 290 -19.25 12.91 -22.63
N GLU A 291 -20.25 12.37 -21.93
CA GLU A 291 -20.97 13.04 -20.85
C GLU A 291 -20.05 13.31 -19.64
N GLU A 292 -19.16 12.38 -19.31
CA GLU A 292 -18.21 12.55 -18.20
C GLU A 292 -17.16 13.63 -18.49
N LEU A 293 -16.68 13.70 -19.73
CA LEU A 293 -15.78 14.77 -20.18
C LEU A 293 -16.48 16.13 -20.21
N GLN A 294 -17.78 16.16 -20.59
CA GLN A 294 -18.59 17.36 -20.53
C GLN A 294 -18.82 17.83 -19.08
N ALA A 295 -19.09 16.91 -18.15
CA ALA A 295 -19.23 17.21 -16.73
C ALA A 295 -17.94 17.83 -16.15
N TYR A 296 -16.77 17.30 -16.53
CA TYR A 296 -15.49 17.90 -16.16
C TYR A 296 -15.35 19.33 -16.71
N LEU A 297 -15.65 19.56 -18.01
CA LEU A 297 -15.56 20.88 -18.63
C LEU A 297 -16.56 21.87 -18.05
N ALA A 298 -17.74 21.42 -17.60
CA ALA A 298 -18.72 22.26 -16.92
C ALA A 298 -18.23 22.74 -15.55
N GLN A 299 -17.53 21.88 -14.82
CA GLN A 299 -17.02 22.22 -13.48
C GLN A 299 -15.68 22.98 -13.54
N TYR A 300 -14.82 22.66 -14.53
CA TYR A 300 -13.50 23.26 -14.70
C TYR A 300 -13.29 23.80 -16.13
N PRO A 301 -14.05 24.83 -16.56
CA PRO A 301 -14.03 25.31 -17.96
C PRO A 301 -12.67 25.88 -18.38
N ASN A 302 -11.88 26.39 -17.41
CA ASN A 302 -10.54 26.92 -17.61
C ASN A 302 -9.49 26.14 -16.78
N GLY A 303 -9.79 24.89 -16.41
CA GLY A 303 -8.91 24.02 -15.65
C GLY A 303 -7.68 23.60 -16.45
N THR A 304 -6.69 23.10 -15.73
CA THR A 304 -5.39 22.68 -16.30
C THR A 304 -5.55 21.62 -17.40
N PHE A 305 -6.58 20.77 -17.29
CA PHE A 305 -6.83 19.70 -18.25
C PHE A 305 -7.98 20.00 -19.23
N ALA A 306 -8.54 21.22 -19.23
CA ALA A 306 -9.70 21.57 -20.03
C ALA A 306 -9.46 21.42 -21.54
N GLU A 307 -8.28 21.80 -22.03
CA GLU A 307 -7.92 21.61 -23.44
C GLU A 307 -7.81 20.12 -23.82
N LEU A 308 -7.24 19.32 -22.93
CA LEU A 308 -7.13 17.88 -23.16
C LEU A 308 -8.50 17.19 -23.17
N ALA A 309 -9.42 17.61 -22.28
CA ALA A 309 -10.80 17.16 -22.25
C ALA A 309 -11.55 17.51 -23.54
N ARG A 310 -11.38 18.74 -24.08
CA ARG A 310 -11.98 19.16 -25.36
C ARG A 310 -11.47 18.33 -26.53
N VAL A 311 -10.17 18.09 -26.61
CA VAL A 311 -9.56 17.26 -27.66
C VAL A 311 -10.08 15.82 -27.61
N ARG A 312 -10.25 15.27 -26.43
CA ARG A 312 -10.77 13.90 -26.23
C ARG A 312 -12.25 13.84 -26.60
N LEU A 313 -13.05 14.80 -26.14
CA LEU A 313 -14.46 14.90 -26.47
C LEU A 313 -14.67 14.99 -27.98
N ALA A 314 -13.87 15.78 -28.72
CA ALA A 314 -13.92 15.89 -30.15
C ALA A 314 -13.62 14.57 -30.91
N LYS A 315 -12.76 13.70 -30.29
CA LYS A 315 -12.46 12.37 -30.84
C LYS A 315 -13.59 11.37 -30.63
N LEU A 316 -14.37 11.52 -29.55
CA LEU A 316 -15.49 10.63 -29.22
C LEU A 316 -16.79 11.01 -29.92
N GLN A 317 -16.91 12.25 -30.40
CA GLN A 317 -18.06 12.66 -31.20
C GLN A 317 -17.92 12.14 -32.66
N PRO A 318 -18.91 11.43 -33.22
CA PRO A 318 -18.86 11.02 -34.62
C PRO A 318 -18.79 12.26 -35.50
N LYS A 319 -17.82 12.28 -36.42
CA LYS A 319 -17.63 13.34 -37.40
C LYS A 319 -18.95 13.54 -38.18
N GLN A 320 -19.70 14.58 -37.87
CA GLN A 320 -20.89 14.94 -38.63
C GLN A 320 -20.47 15.13 -40.07
N ALA A 321 -20.98 14.26 -40.94
CA ALA A 321 -20.87 14.43 -42.37
C ALA A 321 -21.57 15.72 -42.79
N ALA A 322 -20.90 16.54 -43.59
CA ALA A 322 -21.46 17.77 -44.18
C ALA A 322 -22.77 17.46 -44.89
N PRO A 323 -23.79 18.36 -44.88
CA PRO A 323 -25.05 18.14 -45.53
C PRO A 323 -24.86 18.11 -47.06
N VAL A 324 -25.12 16.95 -47.66
CA VAL A 324 -25.24 16.82 -49.12
C VAL A 324 -26.62 17.33 -49.49
N ALA A 325 -26.67 18.36 -50.28
CA ALA A 325 -27.90 18.88 -50.91
C ALA A 325 -28.49 17.80 -51.82
N VAL A 326 -29.65 17.26 -51.44
CA VAL A 326 -30.42 16.35 -52.29
C VAL A 326 -31.52 17.16 -52.97
N SER A 327 -31.36 17.32 -54.25
CA SER A 327 -32.41 17.77 -55.18
C SER A 327 -33.45 16.67 -55.33
N VAL A 328 -34.74 17.05 -55.20
CA VAL A 328 -35.89 16.18 -55.32
C VAL A 328 -36.28 16.15 -56.80
N PRO A 329 -36.67 15.02 -57.39
CA PRO A 329 -37.73 14.97 -58.36
C PRO A 329 -38.89 14.02 -57.98
N ALA A 330 -40.04 14.39 -58.43
CA ALA A 330 -41.41 13.99 -58.17
C ALA A 330 -41.73 12.50 -58.38
N THR A 331 -42.75 12.09 -57.65
CA THR A 331 -43.53 10.84 -57.71
C THR A 331 -44.14 10.56 -59.12
N PRO A 332 -44.47 9.28 -59.49
CA PRO A 332 -45.80 8.79 -59.13
C PRO A 332 -45.96 7.25 -58.86
N ALA A 333 -46.87 7.00 -57.92
CA ALA A 333 -47.96 6.01 -57.89
C ALA A 333 -47.75 4.49 -58.18
N ALA A 334 -48.32 3.75 -57.27
CA ALA A 334 -49.05 2.47 -57.35
C ALA A 334 -48.32 1.13 -57.43
N ALA A 335 -48.52 0.29 -56.53
CA ALA A 335 -49.41 -0.86 -56.43
C ALA A 335 -49.03 -1.86 -55.35
N GLN A 336 -49.92 -2.09 -54.43
CA GLN A 336 -50.43 -3.27 -53.80
C GLN A 336 -49.74 -4.62 -54.09
N ASN A 337 -49.42 -5.36 -53.07
CA ASN A 337 -49.96 -6.64 -52.61
C ASN A 337 -48.95 -7.58 -51.95
N ALA A 338 -49.47 -8.11 -50.85
CA ALA A 338 -49.47 -9.48 -50.33
C ALA A 338 -48.42 -9.89 -49.38
N ALA A 339 -48.76 -9.84 -48.11
CA ALA A 339 -49.16 -10.91 -47.20
C ALA A 339 -48.15 -12.02 -46.87
N LYS A 340 -48.07 -12.20 -45.54
CA LYS A 340 -47.81 -13.40 -44.76
C LYS A 340 -46.41 -13.65 -44.22
N GLY A 341 -46.31 -13.58 -42.87
CA GLY A 341 -45.85 -14.73 -42.15
C GLY A 341 -44.90 -14.45 -40.98
N ALA A 342 -45.43 -14.68 -39.77
CA ALA A 342 -44.76 -15.22 -38.60
C ALA A 342 -44.14 -14.27 -37.56
N THR A 343 -44.94 -14.07 -36.53
CA THR A 343 -44.61 -13.79 -35.14
C THR A 343 -43.46 -14.64 -34.61
N LYS A 344 -42.47 -14.02 -33.95
CA LYS A 344 -41.74 -14.64 -32.83
C LYS A 344 -41.58 -13.63 -31.71
N SER A 345 -42.16 -14.05 -30.59
CA SER A 345 -42.19 -13.47 -29.27
C SER A 345 -40.80 -13.03 -28.76
N GLY A 346 -40.72 -11.78 -28.26
CA GLY A 346 -39.58 -11.26 -27.58
C GLY A 346 -39.37 -11.93 -26.23
N GLN A 347 -38.23 -12.57 -26.05
CA GLN A 347 -37.73 -12.98 -24.76
C GLN A 347 -36.93 -11.82 -24.16
N PRO A 348 -37.17 -11.41 -22.91
CA PRO A 348 -36.41 -10.29 -22.33
C PRO A 348 -34.95 -10.68 -22.17
N ASP A 349 -34.06 -9.70 -22.39
CA ASP A 349 -32.62 -9.84 -22.25
C ASP A 349 -32.23 -10.34 -20.86
N PRO A 350 -31.50 -11.46 -20.74
CA PRO A 350 -31.06 -12.03 -19.47
C PRO A 350 -30.24 -11.04 -18.60
N GLY A 351 -29.57 -10.08 -19.22
CA GLY A 351 -28.81 -9.03 -18.51
C GLY A 351 -29.71 -8.04 -17.77
N LEU A 352 -30.88 -7.70 -18.35
CA LEU A 352 -31.83 -6.75 -17.74
C LEU A 352 -32.54 -7.37 -16.53
N VAL A 353 -32.82 -8.68 -16.59
CA VAL A 353 -33.45 -9.42 -15.49
C VAL A 353 -32.48 -9.58 -14.32
N LEU A 354 -31.19 -9.82 -14.59
CA LEU A 354 -30.16 -9.93 -13.55
C LEU A 354 -29.94 -8.58 -12.83
N PHE A 355 -29.89 -7.49 -13.58
CA PHE A 355 -29.72 -6.14 -13.03
C PHE A 355 -30.89 -5.73 -12.12
N GLN A 356 -32.14 -6.02 -12.52
CA GLN A 356 -33.32 -5.75 -11.71
C GLN A 356 -33.38 -6.57 -10.42
N ASN A 357 -32.92 -7.81 -10.44
CA ASN A 357 -32.85 -8.66 -9.25
C ASN A 357 -31.80 -8.17 -8.24
N ILE A 358 -30.63 -7.70 -8.73
CA ILE A 358 -29.57 -7.12 -7.87
C ILE A 358 -30.07 -5.82 -7.23
N LEU A 359 -30.72 -4.94 -8.00
CA LEU A 359 -31.27 -3.68 -7.48
C LEU A 359 -32.31 -3.90 -6.39
N ASN A 360 -33.20 -4.88 -6.56
CA ASN A 360 -34.20 -5.24 -5.56
C ASN A 360 -33.59 -5.84 -4.29
N GLN A 361 -32.48 -6.56 -4.40
CA GLN A 361 -31.77 -7.13 -3.23
C GLN A 361 -31.06 -6.06 -2.43
N VAL A 362 -30.44 -5.07 -3.08
CA VAL A 362 -29.79 -3.92 -2.42
C VAL A 362 -30.82 -3.03 -1.71
N MET A 363 -31.96 -2.77 -2.34
CA MET A 363 -33.03 -1.97 -1.72
C MET A 363 -33.68 -2.67 -0.51
N LYS A 364 -33.67 -4.00 -0.48
CA LYS A 364 -34.20 -4.77 0.65
C LYS A 364 -33.26 -4.79 1.87
N GLN A 365 -31.95 -4.68 1.65
CA GLN A 365 -30.94 -4.56 2.71
C GLN A 365 -30.81 -3.14 3.29
N ALA A 366 -31.22 -2.12 2.55
CA ALA A 366 -31.20 -0.73 3.02
C ALA A 366 -32.40 -0.36 3.91
N ASN A 367 -33.41 -1.22 4.01
CA ASN A 367 -34.64 -1.01 4.80
C ASN A 367 -34.76 -1.94 6.04
N GLN A 368 -33.67 -2.59 6.44
CA GLN A 368 -33.53 -3.30 7.72
C GLN A 368 -32.42 -2.63 8.55
#